data_203ee1fa68da7a83858dedf9fadcc54a
#
_entry.id   203ee1fa68da7a83858dedf9fadcc54a
#
_cell.length_a   1.000
_cell.length_b   1.000
_cell.length_c   1.000
_cell.angle_alpha   90.00
_cell.angle_beta   90.00
_cell.angle_gamma   90.00
#
_symmetry.space_group_name_H-M   'P 1'
#
loop_
_entity.id
_entity.type
_entity.pdbx_description
1 polymer ?
#
loop_
_entity_poly.entity_id
_entity_poly.type
_entity_poly.pdbx_seq_one_letter_code
_entity_poly.pdbx_strand_id
1 'polypeptide(L)'
;YQGENLKRNAPYFWKVKVYTNKGESDWSSPAFWSMGLFNEADWQGQWIGLDRAAPGDSETQWSRLAARYLRKEFALKKEVKRAMVHVAGMGLYELFINGQRIGDQVLAPVPTDYRKTILYNTYDVTSQLQKENAIGVTLGNGRFYTMRQNYKPYKIPTFGYPKLRLNLIVEYMDGSKETIATNTSWKLITEGPIRSNNEYDGEEY
;
A
#
# COMPACT_ATOMS: atom_id res chain seq x y z
N TYR A 1 20.96 19.00 -0.78
CA TYR A 1 20.72 18.85 -2.21
C TYR A 1 20.64 20.22 -2.88
N GLN A 2 21.49 20.45 -3.86
CA GLN A 2 21.59 21.73 -4.60
C GLN A 2 21.14 21.60 -6.07
N GLY A 3 20.52 20.50 -6.42
CA GLY A 3 20.03 20.22 -7.77
C GLY A 3 18.65 20.82 -8.05
N GLU A 4 18.08 20.46 -9.19
CA GLU A 4 16.72 20.84 -9.57
C GLU A 4 15.68 20.34 -8.55
N ASN A 5 14.57 21.05 -8.43
CA ASN A 5 13.47 20.63 -7.57
C ASN A 5 12.97 19.24 -7.96
N LEU A 6 12.95 18.34 -6.99
CA LEU A 6 12.45 16.98 -7.19
C LEU A 6 10.96 17.00 -7.50
N LYS A 7 10.53 16.15 -8.43
CA LYS A 7 9.13 16.05 -8.87
C LYS A 7 8.50 14.79 -8.28
N ARG A 8 7.24 14.89 -7.85
CA ARG A 8 6.47 13.74 -7.36
C ARG A 8 6.42 12.60 -8.38
N ASN A 9 6.45 11.38 -7.90
CA ASN A 9 6.38 10.15 -8.70
C ASN A 9 7.41 10.08 -9.85
N ALA A 10 8.51 10.83 -9.78
CA ALA A 10 9.54 10.86 -10.80
C ALA A 10 10.73 9.98 -10.43
N PRO A 11 11.34 9.26 -11.40
CA PRO A 11 12.59 8.55 -11.17
C PRO A 11 13.77 9.52 -11.24
N TYR A 12 14.79 9.26 -10.44
CA TYR A 12 16.05 9.96 -10.42
C TYR A 12 17.20 8.96 -10.44
N PHE A 13 18.25 9.31 -11.17
CA PHE A 13 19.43 8.48 -11.32
C PHE A 13 20.65 9.20 -10.77
N TRP A 14 21.54 8.46 -10.16
CA TRP A 14 22.80 8.99 -9.65
C TRP A 14 23.93 8.00 -9.84
N LYS A 15 25.13 8.52 -9.89
CA LYS A 15 26.37 7.74 -9.90
C LYS A 15 27.44 8.49 -9.11
N VAL A 16 28.43 7.77 -8.63
CA VAL A 16 29.49 8.29 -7.77
C VAL A 16 30.83 8.11 -8.45
N LYS A 17 31.69 9.11 -8.31
CA LYS A 17 33.11 9.05 -8.62
C LYS A 17 33.89 9.52 -7.38
N VAL A 18 34.93 8.80 -7.03
CA VAL A 18 35.75 9.11 -5.84
C VAL A 18 37.07 9.69 -6.27
N TYR A 19 37.46 10.77 -5.63
CA TYR A 19 38.79 11.44 -5.81
C TYR A 19 39.60 11.22 -4.55
N THR A 20 40.79 10.66 -4.71
CA THR A 20 41.70 10.39 -3.59
C THR A 20 43.12 10.94 -3.90
N ASN A 21 43.99 10.90 -2.93
CA ASN A 21 45.41 11.22 -3.11
C ASN A 21 46.15 10.19 -3.98
N LYS A 22 45.49 9.08 -4.35
CA LYS A 22 46.01 8.04 -5.25
C LYS A 22 45.42 8.09 -6.67
N GLY A 23 44.59 9.10 -6.95
CA GLY A 23 43.90 9.29 -8.22
C GLY A 23 42.39 9.20 -8.14
N GLU A 24 41.76 9.14 -9.30
CA GLU A 24 40.32 9.06 -9.44
C GLU A 24 39.85 7.60 -9.67
N SER A 25 38.68 7.25 -9.17
CA SER A 25 38.02 6.02 -9.55
C SER A 25 37.27 6.17 -10.87
N ASP A 26 36.88 5.06 -11.49
CA ASP A 26 35.83 5.09 -12.50
C ASP A 26 34.47 5.48 -11.87
N TRP A 27 33.53 5.86 -12.73
CA TRP A 27 32.15 6.08 -12.29
C TRP A 27 31.52 4.76 -11.83
N SER A 28 30.77 4.81 -10.73
CA SER A 28 29.92 3.69 -10.35
C SER A 28 28.87 3.38 -11.42
N SER A 29 28.31 2.18 -11.40
CA SER A 29 27.08 1.89 -12.11
C SER A 29 25.98 2.86 -11.65
N PRO A 30 25.07 3.30 -12.55
CA PRO A 30 23.95 4.14 -12.17
C PRO A 30 23.06 3.42 -11.15
N ALA A 31 22.74 4.11 -10.07
CA ALA A 31 21.69 3.73 -9.12
C ALA A 31 20.52 4.69 -9.29
N PHE A 32 19.33 4.30 -8.84
CA PHE A 32 18.16 5.13 -8.97
C PHE A 32 17.28 5.08 -7.72
N TRP A 33 16.45 6.09 -7.59
CA TRP A 33 15.29 6.09 -6.69
C TRP A 33 14.10 6.76 -7.38
N SER A 34 12.92 6.58 -6.86
CA SER A 34 11.74 7.34 -7.28
C SER A 34 11.20 8.16 -6.12
N MET A 35 10.75 9.37 -6.41
CA MET A 35 10.06 10.18 -5.43
C MET A 35 8.64 9.64 -5.22
N GLY A 36 8.15 9.75 -3.99
CA GLY A 36 6.75 9.44 -3.67
C GLY A 36 5.79 10.56 -4.04
N LEU A 37 4.62 10.52 -3.41
CA LEU A 37 3.63 11.60 -3.42
C LEU A 37 3.99 12.58 -2.30
N PHE A 38 3.86 13.89 -2.57
CA PHE A 38 4.33 14.91 -1.62
C PHE A 38 3.22 15.44 -0.71
N ASN A 39 1.99 15.47 -1.22
CA ASN A 39 0.88 16.11 -0.58
C ASN A 39 -0.37 15.25 -0.60
N GLU A 40 -1.32 15.58 0.28
CA GLU A 40 -2.65 14.97 0.26
C GLU A 40 -3.37 15.15 -1.08
N ALA A 41 -3.18 16.30 -1.75
CA ALA A 41 -3.75 16.58 -3.07
C ALA A 41 -3.20 15.69 -4.20
N ASP A 42 -2.09 15.00 -3.98
CA ASP A 42 -1.52 14.06 -4.96
C ASP A 42 -2.27 12.71 -4.96
N TRP A 43 -3.07 12.46 -3.92
CA TRP A 43 -3.88 11.27 -3.81
C TRP A 43 -5.23 11.47 -4.51
N GLN A 44 -5.51 10.67 -5.54
CA GLN A 44 -6.82 10.58 -6.17
C GLN A 44 -7.70 9.52 -5.47
N GLY A 45 -7.07 8.52 -4.86
CA GLY A 45 -7.75 7.48 -4.12
C GLY A 45 -8.44 8.01 -2.87
N GLN A 46 -9.62 7.50 -2.61
CA GLN A 46 -10.35 7.70 -1.36
C GLN A 46 -10.01 6.58 -0.39
N TRP A 47 -10.14 6.84 0.91
CA TRP A 47 -10.12 5.79 1.91
C TRP A 47 -11.38 4.94 1.76
N ILE A 48 -11.18 3.64 1.48
CA ILE A 48 -12.27 2.65 1.36
C ILE A 48 -12.12 1.56 2.40
N GLY A 49 -13.23 1.02 2.86
CA GLY A 49 -13.30 -0.03 3.86
C GLY A 49 -14.75 -0.32 4.23
N LEU A 50 -14.93 -1.13 5.26
CA LEU A 50 -16.25 -1.39 5.82
C LEU A 50 -16.27 -0.82 7.25
N ASP A 51 -16.96 0.31 7.45
CA ASP A 51 -17.05 1.03 8.72
C ASP A 51 -18.08 0.42 9.69
N ARG A 52 -18.18 -0.89 9.69
CA ARG A 52 -19.04 -1.70 10.58
C ARG A 52 -18.53 -3.13 10.63
N ALA A 53 -18.98 -3.88 11.62
CA ALA A 53 -18.86 -5.33 11.59
C ALA A 53 -19.64 -5.92 10.42
N ALA A 54 -19.11 -6.98 9.83
CA ALA A 54 -19.81 -7.79 8.85
C ALA A 54 -20.60 -8.90 9.56
N PRO A 55 -21.58 -9.54 8.89
CA PRO A 55 -22.16 -10.78 9.40
C PRO A 55 -21.05 -11.80 9.67
N GLY A 56 -21.00 -12.35 10.87
CA GLY A 56 -19.94 -13.27 11.33
C GLY A 56 -18.78 -12.63 12.09
N ASP A 57 -18.59 -11.32 12.00
CA ASP A 57 -17.74 -10.59 12.96
C ASP A 57 -18.45 -10.56 14.33
N SER A 58 -17.67 -10.60 15.42
CA SER A 58 -18.23 -10.41 16.75
C SER A 58 -17.81 -9.06 17.31
N GLU A 59 -18.76 -8.16 17.57
CA GLU A 59 -18.53 -6.86 18.21
C GLU A 59 -18.69 -6.90 19.73
N THR A 60 -18.47 -8.03 20.36
CA THR A 60 -18.38 -8.13 21.81
C THR A 60 -17.04 -7.59 22.31
N GLN A 61 -16.79 -7.62 23.62
CA GLN A 61 -15.47 -7.25 24.18
C GLN A 61 -14.31 -8.12 23.64
N TRP A 62 -14.62 -9.17 22.89
CA TRP A 62 -13.71 -10.08 22.21
C TRP A 62 -13.82 -9.93 20.68
N SER A 63 -14.22 -8.77 20.23
CA SER A 63 -14.49 -8.52 18.81
C SER A 63 -13.40 -9.06 17.92
N ARG A 64 -13.78 -9.96 17.02
CA ARG A 64 -12.94 -10.50 15.99
C ARG A 64 -13.43 -9.94 14.66
N LEU A 65 -12.54 -9.33 13.92
CA LEU A 65 -12.83 -8.91 12.55
C LEU A 65 -12.09 -9.83 11.60
N ALA A 66 -12.83 -10.43 10.67
CA ALA A 66 -12.26 -11.13 9.53
C ALA A 66 -11.43 -10.18 8.67
N ALA A 67 -10.46 -10.67 7.94
CA ALA A 67 -9.75 -9.86 6.96
C ALA A 67 -10.72 -9.32 5.90
N ARG A 68 -10.46 -8.12 5.41
CA ARG A 68 -11.23 -7.50 4.32
C ARG A 68 -10.51 -7.76 3.01
N TYR A 69 -11.20 -8.35 2.05
CA TYR A 69 -10.66 -8.63 0.73
C TYR A 69 -11.25 -7.63 -0.25
N LEU A 70 -10.37 -6.78 -0.77
CA LEU A 70 -10.76 -5.74 -1.72
C LEU A 70 -10.28 -6.10 -3.11
N ARG A 71 -11.08 -5.78 -4.14
CA ARG A 71 -10.76 -6.08 -5.52
C ARG A 71 -11.20 -4.98 -6.47
N LYS A 72 -10.38 -4.71 -7.49
CA LYS A 72 -10.66 -3.85 -8.62
C LYS A 72 -10.15 -4.48 -9.90
N GLU A 73 -11.01 -4.60 -10.90
CA GLU A 73 -10.66 -4.95 -12.28
C GLU A 73 -10.58 -3.69 -13.12
N PHE A 74 -9.63 -3.66 -14.06
CA PHE A 74 -9.45 -2.57 -15.00
C PHE A 74 -8.72 -3.04 -16.26
N ALA A 75 -8.91 -2.31 -17.36
CA ALA A 75 -8.26 -2.56 -18.64
C ALA A 75 -7.38 -1.37 -19.03
N LEU A 76 -6.21 -1.63 -19.58
CA LEU A 76 -5.32 -0.63 -20.14
C LEU A 76 -5.49 -0.56 -21.64
N LYS A 77 -5.57 0.67 -22.18
CA LYS A 77 -5.88 0.90 -23.59
C LYS A 77 -4.64 1.17 -24.45
N LYS A 78 -3.50 1.39 -23.81
CA LYS A 78 -2.26 1.80 -24.47
C LYS A 78 -1.08 1.01 -23.91
N GLU A 79 0.03 1.05 -24.60
CA GLU A 79 1.29 0.46 -24.15
C GLU A 79 1.86 1.20 -22.94
N VAL A 80 2.17 0.45 -21.89
CA VAL A 80 2.67 0.98 -20.62
C VAL A 80 4.17 1.23 -20.71
N LYS A 81 4.58 2.44 -20.39
CA LYS A 81 5.98 2.81 -20.20
C LYS A 81 6.46 2.56 -18.78
N ARG A 82 5.64 2.94 -17.80
CA ARG A 82 5.94 2.81 -16.36
C ARG A 82 4.65 2.81 -15.54
N ALA A 83 4.62 2.01 -14.51
CA ALA A 83 3.49 1.98 -13.57
C ALA A 83 3.98 1.90 -12.12
N MET A 84 3.51 2.84 -11.30
CA MET A 84 3.84 2.92 -9.88
C MET A 84 2.57 2.85 -9.04
N VAL A 85 2.54 1.93 -8.08
CA VAL A 85 1.46 1.85 -7.12
C VAL A 85 1.90 2.45 -5.78
N HIS A 86 1.10 3.38 -5.26
CA HIS A 86 1.21 3.94 -3.92
C HIS A 86 0.06 3.40 -3.10
N VAL A 87 0.35 2.75 -1.99
CA VAL A 87 -0.66 2.06 -1.18
C VAL A 87 -0.47 2.35 0.31
N ALA A 88 -1.53 2.79 0.95
CA ALA A 88 -1.60 3.05 2.38
C ALA A 88 -2.69 2.18 3.01
N GLY A 89 -2.38 1.53 4.14
CA GLY A 89 -3.31 0.75 4.93
C GLY A 89 -3.46 1.32 6.34
N MET A 90 -4.69 1.54 6.75
CA MET A 90 -5.04 1.65 8.17
C MET A 90 -5.33 0.22 8.65
N GLY A 91 -4.31 -0.46 9.10
CA GLY A 91 -4.22 -1.91 9.29
C GLY A 91 -3.02 -2.45 8.53
N LEU A 92 -2.93 -3.76 8.37
CA LEU A 92 -1.88 -4.42 7.60
C LEU A 92 -2.47 -4.89 6.27
N TYR A 93 -1.67 -4.83 5.19
CA TYR A 93 -2.16 -5.30 3.89
C TYR A 93 -1.16 -6.21 3.18
N GLU A 94 -1.68 -7.05 2.33
CA GLU A 94 -0.97 -7.69 1.24
C GLU A 94 -1.59 -7.25 -0.09
N LEU A 95 -0.75 -6.79 -1.00
CA LEU A 95 -1.16 -6.31 -2.32
C LEU A 95 -0.84 -7.36 -3.38
N PHE A 96 -1.78 -7.58 -4.29
CA PHE A 96 -1.66 -8.49 -5.41
C PHE A 96 -2.06 -7.79 -6.71
N ILE A 97 -1.34 -8.06 -7.78
CA ILE A 97 -1.72 -7.68 -9.15
C ILE A 97 -1.69 -8.95 -10.01
N ASN A 98 -2.79 -9.25 -10.68
CA ASN A 98 -2.96 -10.43 -11.52
C ASN A 98 -2.57 -11.75 -10.82
N GLY A 99 -2.86 -11.84 -9.52
CA GLY A 99 -2.55 -13.00 -8.67
C GLY A 99 -1.12 -13.05 -8.15
N GLN A 100 -0.26 -12.13 -8.55
CA GLN A 100 1.12 -12.04 -8.05
C GLN A 100 1.20 -11.08 -6.87
N ARG A 101 1.80 -11.51 -5.77
CA ARG A 101 2.08 -10.66 -4.60
C ARG A 101 3.07 -9.56 -4.96
N ILE A 102 2.80 -8.35 -4.54
CA ILE A 102 3.61 -7.16 -4.79
C ILE A 102 4.37 -6.79 -3.52
N GLY A 103 5.69 -6.66 -3.65
CA GLY A 103 6.59 -6.41 -2.54
C GLY A 103 6.91 -7.67 -1.74
N ASP A 104 7.94 -7.57 -0.94
CA ASP A 104 8.48 -8.63 -0.08
C ASP A 104 8.31 -8.31 1.42
N GLN A 105 7.75 -7.13 1.73
CA GLN A 105 7.54 -6.73 3.11
C GLN A 105 6.52 -7.64 3.80
N VAL A 106 6.85 -7.99 5.03
CA VAL A 106 5.94 -8.65 5.95
C VAL A 106 5.38 -7.60 6.90
N LEU A 107 4.08 -7.67 7.21
CA LEU A 107 3.39 -6.72 8.09
C LEU A 107 3.46 -5.25 7.61
N ALA A 108 3.16 -5.02 6.35
CA ALA A 108 3.12 -3.68 5.78
C ALA A 108 1.73 -3.00 5.93
N PRO A 109 1.69 -1.67 6.11
CA PRO A 109 2.79 -0.77 6.41
C PRO A 109 3.22 -0.88 7.88
N VAL A 110 4.40 -0.34 8.21
CA VAL A 110 4.83 -0.24 9.61
C VAL A 110 3.82 0.59 10.41
N PRO A 111 3.39 0.13 11.60
CA PRO A 111 2.47 0.87 12.44
C PRO A 111 3.07 2.19 12.94
N THR A 112 2.21 3.19 13.06
CA THR A 112 2.57 4.55 13.50
C THR A 112 1.58 5.04 14.57
N ASP A 113 1.72 6.26 15.03
CA ASP A 113 0.61 6.96 15.68
C ASP A 113 -0.37 7.43 14.59
N TYR A 114 -1.38 6.62 14.33
CA TYR A 114 -2.37 6.84 13.26
C TYR A 114 -3.16 8.15 13.40
N ARG A 115 -3.10 8.82 14.55
CA ARG A 115 -3.67 10.16 14.73
C ARG A 115 -2.83 11.26 14.08
N LYS A 116 -1.55 10.95 13.77
CA LYS A 116 -0.60 11.92 13.24
C LYS A 116 -0.11 11.56 11.84
N THR A 117 0.21 10.30 11.62
CA THR A 117 0.89 9.86 10.40
C THR A 117 0.44 8.48 9.98
N ILE A 118 0.16 8.32 8.71
CA ILE A 118 -0.05 7.03 8.07
C ILE A 118 1.02 6.89 7.00
N LEU A 119 1.81 5.81 7.10
CA LEU A 119 2.80 5.50 6.09
C LEU A 119 2.17 4.84 4.88
N TYR A 120 2.79 5.04 3.73
CA TYR A 120 2.45 4.33 2.51
C TYR A 120 3.69 3.71 1.87
N ASN A 121 3.49 2.64 1.13
CA ASN A 121 4.54 2.00 0.34
C ASN A 121 4.37 2.35 -1.14
N THR A 122 5.48 2.32 -1.86
CA THR A 122 5.50 2.54 -3.30
C THR A 122 6.21 1.38 -3.97
N TYR A 123 5.59 0.82 -5.00
CA TYR A 123 6.15 -0.29 -5.77
C TYR A 123 6.11 0.03 -7.27
N ASP A 124 7.17 -0.34 -7.98
CA ASP A 124 7.15 -0.42 -9.43
C ASP A 124 6.44 -1.73 -9.82
N VAL A 125 5.36 -1.59 -10.56
CA VAL A 125 4.53 -2.72 -11.01
C VAL A 125 4.40 -2.77 -12.52
N THR A 126 5.33 -2.16 -13.22
CA THR A 126 5.32 -2.05 -14.68
C THR A 126 5.25 -3.42 -15.35
N SER A 127 6.05 -4.37 -14.86
CA SER A 127 6.15 -5.72 -15.44
C SER A 127 4.97 -6.64 -15.08
N GLN A 128 4.16 -6.28 -14.09
CA GLN A 128 3.00 -7.07 -13.66
C GLN A 128 1.73 -6.73 -14.43
N LEU A 129 1.72 -5.58 -15.14
CA LEU A 129 0.54 -5.13 -15.85
C LEU A 129 0.40 -5.82 -17.21
N GLN A 130 -0.85 -6.10 -17.54
CA GLN A 130 -1.31 -6.70 -18.78
C GLN A 130 -2.37 -5.80 -19.42
N LYS A 131 -2.99 -6.22 -20.51
CA LYS A 131 -4.13 -5.52 -21.10
C LYS A 131 -5.34 -5.50 -20.15
N GLU A 132 -5.68 -6.64 -19.60
CA GLU A 132 -6.72 -6.81 -18.58
C GLU A 132 -6.07 -7.11 -17.22
N ASN A 133 -6.49 -6.43 -16.18
CA ASN A 133 -5.84 -6.49 -14.87
C ASN A 133 -6.84 -6.62 -13.73
N ALA A 134 -6.37 -7.21 -12.65
CA ALA A 134 -7.05 -7.22 -11.37
C ALA A 134 -6.07 -6.84 -10.24
N ILE A 135 -6.43 -5.84 -9.45
CA ILE A 135 -5.79 -5.56 -8.16
C ILE A 135 -6.59 -6.30 -7.08
N GLY A 136 -5.91 -7.03 -6.22
CA GLY A 136 -6.45 -7.63 -5.01
C GLY A 136 -5.70 -7.12 -3.78
N VAL A 137 -6.41 -6.88 -2.70
CA VAL A 137 -5.80 -6.52 -1.41
C VAL A 137 -6.45 -7.34 -0.30
N THR A 138 -5.63 -8.05 0.46
CA THR A 138 -6.02 -8.59 1.76
C THR A 138 -5.69 -7.53 2.80
N LEU A 139 -6.68 -7.06 3.53
CA LEU A 139 -6.54 -6.01 4.54
C LEU A 139 -6.87 -6.56 5.91
N GLY A 140 -5.85 -6.67 6.74
CA GLY A 140 -5.92 -7.12 8.12
C GLY A 140 -6.03 -5.97 9.12
N ASN A 141 -6.34 -6.32 10.35
CA ASN A 141 -6.59 -5.37 11.43
C ASN A 141 -5.33 -4.64 11.90
N GLY A 142 -4.21 -5.38 12.02
CA GLY A 142 -2.97 -4.86 12.58
C GLY A 142 -3.20 -4.14 13.90
N ARG A 143 -2.46 -3.05 14.08
CA ARG A 143 -2.60 -2.19 15.26
C ARG A 143 -3.72 -1.16 15.16
N PHE A 144 -4.32 -0.99 13.98
CA PHE A 144 -5.38 -0.01 13.77
C PHE A 144 -6.69 -0.43 14.44
N TYR A 145 -7.04 -1.72 14.34
CA TYR A 145 -8.16 -2.30 15.05
C TYR A 145 -7.66 -3.39 16.00
N THR A 146 -7.44 -3.02 17.26
CA THR A 146 -6.98 -3.96 18.28
C THR A 146 -8.16 -4.60 19.00
N MET A 147 -8.11 -5.92 19.13
CA MET A 147 -9.02 -6.62 20.02
C MET A 147 -8.73 -6.26 21.46
N ARG A 148 -9.78 -6.07 22.23
CA ARG A 148 -9.66 -5.95 23.67
C ARG A 148 -9.50 -7.35 24.26
N GLN A 149 -8.31 -7.65 24.73
CA GLN A 149 -8.09 -8.86 25.50
C GLN A 149 -8.43 -8.65 26.98
N ASN A 150 -8.76 -9.72 27.69
CA ASN A 150 -9.24 -9.64 29.06
C ASN A 150 -8.13 -9.56 30.12
N TYR A 151 -6.95 -9.14 29.77
CA TYR A 151 -5.88 -8.91 30.72
C TYR A 151 -5.48 -7.44 30.82
N LYS A 152 -5.09 -7.02 31.96
CA LYS A 152 -4.70 -5.62 32.24
C LYS A 152 -3.19 -5.44 32.08
N PRO A 153 -2.74 -4.25 31.68
CA PRO A 153 -3.50 -3.03 31.42
C PRO A 153 -3.85 -2.85 29.93
N TYR A 154 -5.12 -2.59 29.66
CA TYR A 154 -5.53 -2.31 28.33
C TYR A 154 -5.34 -0.93 28.00
N LYS A 155 -4.45 -0.54 27.14
CA LYS A 155 -4.32 0.86 26.76
C LYS A 155 -3.99 1.08 25.30
N ILE A 156 -4.17 0.07 24.48
CA ILE A 156 -4.03 0.24 23.04
C ILE A 156 -5.40 0.62 22.49
N PRO A 157 -5.60 1.88 22.08
CA PRO A 157 -6.88 2.31 21.54
C PRO A 157 -7.14 1.66 20.19
N THR A 158 -8.37 1.27 19.95
CA THR A 158 -8.85 1.00 18.58
C THR A 158 -9.05 2.33 17.88
N PHE A 159 -8.49 2.48 16.68
CA PHE A 159 -8.57 3.71 15.89
C PHE A 159 -9.76 3.69 14.92
N GLY A 160 -10.39 2.56 14.73
CA GLY A 160 -11.53 2.35 13.85
C GLY A 160 -11.38 1.09 12.99
N TYR A 161 -12.27 0.91 12.03
CA TYR A 161 -12.23 -0.23 11.10
C TYR A 161 -11.12 -0.05 10.06
N PRO A 162 -10.46 -1.14 9.65
CA PRO A 162 -9.38 -1.06 8.66
C PRO A 162 -9.81 -0.43 7.35
N LYS A 163 -8.93 0.39 6.76
CA LYS A 163 -9.17 1.10 5.50
C LYS A 163 -7.96 1.01 4.59
N LEU A 164 -8.24 1.07 3.31
CA LEU A 164 -7.25 1.07 2.23
C LEU A 164 -7.34 2.36 1.44
N ARG A 165 -6.19 2.90 1.03
CA ARG A 165 -6.07 3.95 0.03
C ARG A 165 -4.99 3.59 -0.97
N LEU A 166 -5.29 3.67 -2.26
CA LEU A 166 -4.37 3.28 -3.30
C LEU A 166 -4.49 4.19 -4.52
N ASN A 167 -3.32 4.55 -5.09
CA ASN A 167 -3.18 5.11 -6.42
C ASN A 167 -2.24 4.22 -7.23
N LEU A 168 -2.70 3.66 -8.33
CA LEU A 168 -1.85 3.10 -9.37
C LEU A 168 -1.74 4.13 -10.49
N ILE A 169 -0.57 4.72 -10.65
CA ILE A 169 -0.27 5.73 -11.67
C ILE A 169 0.42 5.04 -12.83
N VAL A 170 -0.23 5.00 -13.98
CA VAL A 170 0.27 4.40 -15.22
C VAL A 170 0.68 5.53 -16.17
N GLU A 171 1.93 5.50 -16.63
CA GLU A 171 2.46 6.34 -17.67
C GLU A 171 2.56 5.51 -18.95
N TYR A 172 1.98 6.00 -20.03
CA TYR A 172 1.98 5.34 -21.33
C TYR A 172 3.15 5.80 -22.22
N MET A 173 3.45 5.03 -23.27
CA MET A 173 4.53 5.35 -24.21
C MET A 173 4.31 6.68 -24.94
N ASP A 174 3.07 7.11 -25.10
CA ASP A 174 2.72 8.42 -25.70
C ASP A 174 2.84 9.60 -24.70
N GLY A 175 3.30 9.36 -23.48
CA GLY A 175 3.46 10.35 -22.42
C GLY A 175 2.19 10.68 -21.66
N SER A 176 1.02 10.17 -22.07
CA SER A 176 -0.21 10.33 -21.30
C SER A 176 -0.18 9.51 -20.01
N LYS A 177 -1.00 9.91 -19.02
CA LYS A 177 -1.08 9.25 -17.71
C LYS A 177 -2.51 8.91 -17.37
N GLU A 178 -2.67 7.79 -16.68
CA GLU A 178 -3.93 7.35 -16.09
C GLU A 178 -3.71 6.97 -14.62
N THR A 179 -4.70 7.20 -13.79
CA THR A 179 -4.65 6.75 -12.39
C THR A 179 -5.84 5.85 -12.08
N ILE A 180 -5.54 4.63 -11.69
CA ILE A 180 -6.52 3.69 -11.11
C ILE A 180 -6.45 3.87 -9.59
N ALA A 181 -7.53 4.37 -9.00
CA ALA A 181 -7.55 4.77 -7.60
C ALA A 181 -8.68 4.08 -6.81
N THR A 182 -8.50 4.01 -5.51
CA THR A 182 -9.55 3.51 -4.61
C THR A 182 -10.75 4.45 -4.59
N ASN A 183 -11.94 3.89 -4.81
CA ASN A 183 -13.21 4.58 -4.77
C ASN A 183 -14.36 3.58 -4.57
N THR A 184 -15.60 4.03 -4.65
CA THR A 184 -16.81 3.21 -4.44
C THR A 184 -17.03 2.10 -5.47
N SER A 185 -16.27 2.06 -6.57
CA SER A 185 -16.35 0.98 -7.58
C SER A 185 -15.53 -0.26 -7.23
N TRP A 186 -14.76 -0.24 -6.15
CA TRP A 186 -14.07 -1.42 -5.64
C TRP A 186 -15.08 -2.37 -4.97
N LYS A 187 -14.84 -3.66 -5.12
CA LYS A 187 -15.59 -4.71 -4.41
C LYS A 187 -14.89 -5.03 -3.10
N LEU A 188 -15.66 -5.31 -2.06
CA LEU A 188 -15.18 -5.74 -0.76
C LEU A 188 -16.00 -6.93 -0.29
N ILE A 189 -15.31 -7.97 0.23
CA ILE A 189 -15.92 -9.09 0.92
C ILE A 189 -15.19 -9.36 2.24
N THR A 190 -15.83 -10.08 3.15
CA THR A 190 -15.31 -10.48 4.46
C THR A 190 -15.34 -11.99 4.67
N GLU A 191 -15.99 -12.72 3.76
CA GLU A 191 -16.17 -14.18 3.80
C GLU A 191 -14.96 -14.92 3.19
N GLY A 192 -13.75 -14.46 3.51
CA GLY A 192 -12.50 -15.10 3.10
C GLY A 192 -11.99 -16.12 4.12
N PRO A 193 -10.85 -16.73 3.88
CA PRO A 193 -10.28 -17.75 4.78
C PRO A 193 -9.86 -17.19 6.14
N ILE A 194 -9.35 -15.96 6.23
CA ILE A 194 -8.88 -15.37 7.49
C ILE A 194 -10.07 -14.83 8.27
N ARG A 195 -10.46 -15.54 9.32
CA ARG A 195 -11.65 -15.27 10.14
C ARG A 195 -11.41 -14.29 11.26
N SER A 196 -10.20 -14.27 11.80
CA SER A 196 -9.74 -13.23 12.71
C SER A 196 -8.25 -13.00 12.52
N ASN A 197 -7.81 -11.81 12.84
CA ASN A 197 -6.40 -11.45 12.74
C ASN A 197 -6.13 -10.27 13.67
N ASN A 198 -5.04 -10.32 14.38
CA ASN A 198 -4.58 -9.21 15.21
C ASN A 198 -3.07 -9.30 15.45
N GLU A 199 -2.52 -8.23 16.01
CA GLU A 199 -1.08 -8.09 16.22
C GLU A 199 -0.51 -9.13 17.22
N TYR A 200 -1.35 -9.66 18.13
CA TYR A 200 -0.86 -10.51 19.23
C TYR A 200 -1.14 -11.99 19.02
N ASP A 201 -2.33 -12.33 18.51
CA ASP A 201 -2.75 -13.71 18.38
C ASP A 201 -2.51 -14.27 16.97
N GLY A 202 -2.13 -13.40 16.04
CA GLY A 202 -1.91 -13.79 14.65
C GLY A 202 -3.22 -13.99 13.89
N GLU A 203 -3.25 -14.98 12.99
CA GLU A 203 -4.36 -15.26 12.11
C GLU A 203 -5.08 -16.55 12.51
N GLU A 204 -6.40 -16.55 12.37
CA GLU A 204 -7.27 -17.71 12.52
C GLU A 204 -8.01 -17.95 11.20
N TYR A 205 -8.00 -19.20 10.72
CA TYR A 205 -8.58 -19.63 9.44
C TYR A 205 -9.89 -20.39 9.63
#